data_a61d285613ac5b3e3e20b9ce9549ecbc
#
_entry.id   a61d285613ac5b3e3e20b9ce9549ecbc
#
_cell.length_a   1.000
_cell.length_b   1.000
_cell.length_c   1.000
_cell.angle_alpha   90.00
_cell.angle_beta   90.00
_cell.angle_gamma   90.00
#
_symmetry.space_group_name_H-M   'P 1'
#
loop_
_entity.id
_entity.type
_entity.pdbx_description
1 polymer ?
#
loop_
_entity_poly.entity_id
_entity_poly.type
_entity_poly.pdbx_seq_one_letter_code
_entity_poly.pdbx_strand_id
1 'polypeptide(L)'
;VQKGYKVAICEQLEDPKKAKGLVKRDVIRIVTPGTILFENSIADKSNNYLAYLYETDNDIDAVLADISTGECWWGIWDKKKEREAFFDMLSVYAPTEAVCSLSDNFYGRLEAYCRARLGGCLLTRRGEEGDYPVPHVAEALGDENIRRVFAWLAAYLKEMMKADAAEFHTVMPIREEDCLLLGEDCLRNLEITRNMRDGGRRGTLLEILDHTHTAMGARLLRRWLERPLTDVNRIIQRQDGIEELTGHTTELSQLEEML
;
A
#
# COMPACT_ATOMS: atom_id res chain seq x y z
N VAL A 1 -9.51 -14.77 -1.64
CA VAL A 1 -8.78 -13.50 -1.82
C VAL A 1 -7.31 -13.78 -2.08
N GLN A 2 -6.59 -14.57 -1.26
CA GLN A 2 -5.15 -14.91 -1.45
C GLN A 2 -4.79 -15.47 -2.85
N LYS A 3 -5.76 -15.99 -3.59
CA LYS A 3 -5.58 -16.44 -4.99
C LYS A 3 -5.90 -15.35 -6.02
N GLY A 4 -6.00 -14.07 -5.61
CA GLY A 4 -6.28 -12.95 -6.51
C GLY A 4 -7.76 -12.77 -6.89
N TYR A 5 -8.70 -13.41 -6.20
CA TYR A 5 -10.14 -13.25 -6.47
C TYR A 5 -10.78 -12.19 -5.57
N LYS A 6 -11.74 -11.44 -6.12
CA LYS A 6 -12.67 -10.62 -5.33
C LYS A 6 -13.74 -11.53 -4.70
N VAL A 7 -14.00 -11.35 -3.42
CA VAL A 7 -14.97 -12.18 -2.66
C VAL A 7 -16.05 -11.28 -2.09
N ALA A 8 -17.30 -11.48 -2.51
CA ALA A 8 -18.45 -10.79 -1.95
C ALA A 8 -18.93 -11.51 -0.67
N ILE A 9 -19.02 -10.77 0.43
CA ILE A 9 -19.62 -11.23 1.68
C ILE A 9 -21.08 -10.82 1.67
N CYS A 10 -21.97 -11.81 1.81
CA CYS A 10 -23.41 -11.63 1.75
C CYS A 10 -24.03 -12.02 3.09
N GLU A 11 -24.79 -11.14 3.71
CA GLU A 11 -25.47 -11.39 4.96
C GLU A 11 -27.01 -11.34 4.81
N GLN A 12 -27.70 -11.95 5.78
CA GLN A 12 -29.15 -11.93 5.88
C GLN A 12 -29.58 -10.65 6.58
N LEU A 13 -30.41 -9.83 5.91
CA LEU A 13 -30.90 -8.55 6.46
C LEU A 13 -32.14 -8.72 7.34
N GLU A 14 -32.78 -9.90 7.34
CA GLU A 14 -34.00 -10.18 8.07
C GLU A 14 -33.85 -11.40 8.98
N ASP A 15 -34.52 -11.37 10.13
CA ASP A 15 -34.60 -12.52 11.04
C ASP A 15 -35.34 -13.69 10.33
N PRO A 16 -34.72 -14.86 10.14
CA PRO A 16 -35.33 -16.00 9.49
C PRO A 16 -36.68 -16.44 10.11
N LYS A 17 -36.87 -16.15 11.42
CA LYS A 17 -38.11 -16.47 12.14
C LYS A 17 -39.26 -15.52 11.84
N LYS A 18 -38.97 -14.34 11.26
CA LYS A 18 -39.97 -13.31 10.94
C LYS A 18 -40.22 -13.19 9.44
N ALA A 19 -39.41 -13.83 8.60
CA ALA A 19 -39.54 -13.78 7.15
C ALA A 19 -40.72 -14.63 6.67
N LYS A 20 -41.61 -14.03 5.88
CA LYS A 20 -42.68 -14.72 5.17
C LYS A 20 -42.19 -15.20 3.79
N GLY A 21 -41.22 -16.11 3.74
CA GLY A 21 -40.65 -16.60 2.49
C GLY A 21 -39.12 -16.63 2.50
N LEU A 22 -38.48 -16.41 1.33
CA LEU A 22 -37.00 -16.34 1.23
C LEU A 22 -36.50 -15.11 1.95
N VAL A 23 -35.57 -15.31 2.90
CA VAL A 23 -34.90 -14.23 3.66
C VAL A 23 -34.14 -13.34 2.71
N LYS A 24 -34.34 -12.03 2.83
CA LYS A 24 -33.62 -11.03 2.04
C LYS A 24 -32.14 -11.04 2.42
N ARG A 25 -31.27 -11.12 1.40
CA ARG A 25 -29.82 -11.09 1.53
C ARG A 25 -29.28 -9.91 0.75
N ASP A 26 -28.19 -9.32 1.24
CA ASP A 26 -27.46 -8.29 0.50
C ASP A 26 -25.95 -8.47 0.68
N VAL A 27 -25.19 -7.96 -0.29
CA VAL A 27 -23.73 -7.91 -0.22
C VAL A 27 -23.34 -6.77 0.69
N ILE A 28 -22.79 -7.09 1.85
CA ILE A 28 -22.36 -6.10 2.86
C ILE A 28 -20.94 -5.60 2.63
N ARG A 29 -20.10 -6.41 1.99
CA ARG A 29 -18.69 -6.09 1.71
C ARG A 29 -18.18 -6.90 0.53
N ILE A 30 -17.30 -6.30 -0.27
CA ILE A 30 -16.49 -6.99 -1.28
C ILE A 30 -15.03 -6.93 -0.82
N VAL A 31 -14.46 -8.09 -0.52
CA VAL A 31 -13.04 -8.19 -0.11
C VAL A 31 -12.20 -8.46 -1.34
N THR A 32 -11.22 -7.61 -1.58
CA THR A 32 -10.23 -7.73 -2.65
C THR A 32 -8.84 -7.86 -2.05
N PRO A 33 -7.80 -8.28 -2.81
CA PRO A 33 -6.45 -8.36 -2.28
C PRO A 33 -5.96 -7.06 -1.63
N GLY A 34 -6.27 -5.91 -2.24
CA GLY A 34 -5.89 -4.59 -1.73
C GLY A 34 -6.73 -4.10 -0.55
N THR A 35 -7.94 -4.68 -0.31
CA THR A 35 -8.85 -4.25 0.76
C THR A 35 -8.90 -5.21 1.95
N ILE A 36 -7.97 -6.17 2.03
CA ILE A 36 -7.88 -7.05 3.19
C ILE A 36 -7.35 -6.25 4.39
N LEU A 37 -8.18 -6.15 5.43
CA LEU A 37 -7.76 -5.73 6.75
C LEU A 37 -7.38 -6.99 7.54
N PHE A 38 -6.11 -7.17 7.85
CA PHE A 38 -5.66 -8.31 8.63
C PHE A 38 -5.97 -8.10 10.12
N GLU A 39 -7.24 -8.18 10.51
CA GLU A 39 -7.66 -8.05 11.92
C GLU A 39 -7.13 -9.18 12.81
N ASN A 40 -6.67 -10.30 12.25
CA ASN A 40 -6.36 -11.51 13.02
C ASN A 40 -4.98 -12.11 12.77
N SER A 41 -4.09 -11.48 12.03
CA SER A 41 -2.76 -12.06 11.84
C SER A 41 -1.66 -11.13 12.37
N ILE A 42 -1.35 -11.33 13.66
CA ILE A 42 -0.09 -10.91 14.30
C ILE A 42 1.14 -11.35 13.46
N ALA A 43 0.95 -12.28 12.53
CA ALA A 43 2.00 -12.85 11.70
C ALA A 43 2.34 -12.02 10.45
N ASP A 44 1.48 -11.13 9.97
CA ASP A 44 1.73 -10.40 8.71
C ASP A 44 2.22 -8.97 8.99
N LYS A 45 3.52 -8.89 9.21
CA LYS A 45 4.28 -7.64 9.40
C LYS A 45 4.58 -6.94 8.05
N SER A 46 3.81 -7.21 6.99
CA SER A 46 3.98 -6.61 5.67
C SER A 46 2.90 -5.56 5.38
N ASN A 47 3.27 -4.53 4.66
CA ASN A 47 2.32 -3.55 4.14
C ASN A 47 1.44 -4.19 3.06
N ASN A 48 0.19 -3.75 2.96
CA ASN A 48 -0.74 -4.18 1.92
C ASN A 48 -1.19 -2.96 1.10
N TYR A 49 -0.52 -2.72 -0.02
CA TYR A 49 -0.79 -1.56 -0.85
C TYR A 49 -1.88 -1.83 -1.89
N LEU A 50 -2.85 -0.92 -1.95
CA LEU A 50 -3.78 -0.72 -3.05
C LEU A 50 -3.31 0.48 -3.86
N ALA A 51 -3.13 0.31 -5.16
CA ALA A 51 -2.78 1.40 -6.06
C ALA A 51 -3.99 1.84 -6.91
N TYR A 52 -4.08 3.14 -7.21
CA TYR A 52 -4.89 3.66 -8.31
C TYR A 52 -3.96 4.35 -9.31
N LEU A 53 -4.03 3.91 -10.57
CA LEU A 53 -3.15 4.35 -11.66
C LEU A 53 -3.99 5.02 -12.75
N TYR A 54 -3.63 6.25 -13.07
CA TYR A 54 -4.32 7.05 -14.10
C TYR A 54 -3.33 7.53 -15.16
N GLU A 55 -3.67 7.32 -16.41
CA GLU A 55 -2.86 7.78 -17.54
C GLU A 55 -3.42 9.08 -18.10
N THR A 56 -2.61 10.14 -18.08
CA THR A 56 -2.85 11.39 -18.80
C THR A 56 -2.20 11.36 -20.18
N ASP A 57 -2.27 12.43 -20.93
CA ASP A 57 -1.59 12.53 -22.23
C ASP A 57 -0.06 12.38 -22.10
N ASN A 58 0.53 12.90 -21.06
CA ASN A 58 1.98 12.96 -20.87
C ASN A 58 2.49 12.07 -19.74
N ASP A 59 1.71 11.86 -18.68
CA ASP A 59 2.17 11.32 -17.43
C ASP A 59 1.36 10.09 -17.01
N ILE A 60 1.91 9.37 -16.03
CA ILE A 60 1.19 8.39 -15.21
C ILE A 60 1.11 8.95 -13.80
N ASP A 61 -0.10 9.15 -13.35
CA ASP A 61 -0.41 9.57 -12.00
C ASP A 61 -0.74 8.33 -11.17
N ALA A 62 -0.15 8.21 -10.01
CA ALA A 62 -0.40 7.10 -9.11
C ALA A 62 -0.66 7.56 -7.68
N VAL A 63 -1.62 6.91 -7.05
CA VAL A 63 -1.88 6.99 -5.63
C VAL A 63 -1.85 5.58 -5.07
N LEU A 64 -1.06 5.39 -4.01
CA LEU A 64 -0.98 4.13 -3.27
C LEU A 64 -1.52 4.36 -1.86
N ALA A 65 -2.29 3.41 -1.36
CA ALA A 65 -2.82 3.46 0.00
C ALA A 65 -2.56 2.13 0.72
N ASP A 66 -2.11 2.22 1.96
CA ASP A 66 -2.20 1.11 2.92
C ASP A 66 -3.42 1.37 3.82
N ILE A 67 -4.49 0.62 3.56
CA ILE A 67 -5.77 0.80 4.25
C ILE A 67 -5.64 0.47 5.74
N SER A 68 -4.70 -0.38 6.11
CA SER A 68 -4.50 -0.80 7.49
C SER A 68 -3.86 0.28 8.38
N THR A 69 -3.14 1.23 7.76
CA THR A 69 -2.48 2.35 8.45
C THR A 69 -3.10 3.70 8.12
N GLY A 70 -3.92 3.79 7.07
CA GLY A 70 -4.45 5.07 6.56
C GLY A 70 -3.39 5.95 5.89
N GLU A 71 -2.20 5.42 5.65
CA GLU A 71 -1.12 6.14 4.96
C GLU A 71 -1.30 6.06 3.45
N CYS A 72 -1.06 7.18 2.77
CA CYS A 72 -1.11 7.27 1.30
C CYS A 72 0.16 7.88 0.75
N TRP A 73 0.51 7.45 -0.45
CA TRP A 73 1.61 8.00 -1.25
C TRP A 73 1.11 8.35 -2.63
N TRP A 74 1.69 9.39 -3.21
CA TRP A 74 1.37 9.79 -4.58
C TRP A 74 2.60 10.19 -5.36
N GLY A 75 2.53 10.06 -6.67
CA GLY A 75 3.59 10.47 -7.59
C GLY A 75 3.07 10.64 -9.01
N ILE A 76 3.84 11.36 -9.81
CA ILE A 76 3.59 11.65 -11.22
C ILE A 76 4.86 11.30 -11.97
N TRP A 77 4.76 10.53 -13.04
CA TRP A 77 5.89 10.10 -13.87
C TRP A 77 5.65 10.44 -15.34
N ASP A 78 6.57 11.17 -15.96
CA ASP A 78 6.58 11.41 -17.41
C ASP A 78 6.72 10.07 -18.16
N LYS A 79 5.74 9.73 -18.99
CA LYS A 79 5.69 8.45 -19.73
C LYS A 79 6.90 8.21 -20.62
N LYS A 80 7.57 9.26 -21.08
CA LYS A 80 8.70 9.19 -22.02
C LYS A 80 10.05 9.13 -21.31
N LYS A 81 10.18 9.83 -20.17
CA LYS A 81 11.45 10.02 -19.48
C LYS A 81 11.58 9.13 -18.23
N GLU A 82 10.48 8.93 -17.50
CA GLU A 82 10.48 8.36 -16.16
C GLU A 82 9.77 7.01 -16.08
N ARG A 83 9.58 6.35 -17.22
CA ARG A 83 8.86 5.08 -17.27
C ARG A 83 9.52 3.98 -16.43
N GLU A 84 10.84 3.90 -16.40
CA GLU A 84 11.57 2.91 -15.60
C GLU A 84 11.38 3.19 -14.12
N ALA A 85 11.50 4.45 -13.70
CA ALA A 85 11.23 4.89 -12.32
C ALA A 85 9.80 4.56 -11.85
N PHE A 86 8.80 4.67 -12.72
CA PHE A 86 7.45 4.22 -12.40
C PHE A 86 7.38 2.72 -12.11
N PHE A 87 8.02 1.87 -12.92
CA PHE A 87 8.04 0.43 -12.68
C PHE A 87 8.91 0.05 -11.46
N ASP A 88 9.99 0.77 -11.21
CA ASP A 88 10.79 0.60 -9.99
C ASP A 88 9.97 0.94 -8.73
N MET A 89 9.20 2.03 -8.77
CA MET A 89 8.24 2.35 -7.71
C MET A 89 7.25 1.20 -7.48
N LEU A 90 6.67 0.63 -8.53
CA LEU A 90 5.75 -0.50 -8.41
C LEU A 90 6.43 -1.74 -7.80
N SER A 91 7.71 -1.99 -8.12
CA SER A 91 8.48 -3.07 -7.49
C SER A 91 8.67 -2.86 -5.99
N VAL A 92 8.98 -1.62 -5.61
CA VAL A 92 9.25 -1.26 -4.21
C VAL A 92 8.01 -1.35 -3.34
N TYR A 93 6.89 -0.80 -3.82
CA TYR A 93 5.61 -0.85 -3.08
C TYR A 93 4.91 -2.20 -3.22
N ALA A 94 5.16 -2.93 -4.31
CA ALA A 94 4.58 -4.23 -4.62
C ALA A 94 3.07 -4.30 -4.29
N PRO A 95 2.21 -3.46 -4.92
CA PRO A 95 0.80 -3.42 -4.60
C PRO A 95 0.15 -4.78 -4.87
N THR A 96 -0.70 -5.23 -3.96
CA THR A 96 -1.45 -6.48 -4.12
C THR A 96 -2.64 -6.31 -5.07
N GLU A 97 -3.07 -5.06 -5.27
CA GLU A 97 -4.10 -4.70 -6.23
C GLU A 97 -3.80 -3.33 -6.82
N ALA A 98 -4.04 -3.17 -8.12
CA ALA A 98 -4.00 -1.89 -8.81
C ALA A 98 -5.28 -1.67 -9.62
N VAL A 99 -5.97 -0.58 -9.32
CA VAL A 99 -7.10 -0.07 -10.10
C VAL A 99 -6.54 0.82 -11.19
N CYS A 100 -6.93 0.59 -12.44
CA CYS A 100 -6.26 1.16 -13.60
C CYS A 100 -7.22 1.87 -14.53
N SER A 101 -7.02 3.16 -14.72
CA SER A 101 -7.59 3.96 -15.82
C SER A 101 -6.45 4.28 -16.80
N LEU A 102 -6.09 3.30 -17.63
CA LEU A 102 -4.93 3.30 -18.49
C LEU A 102 -5.34 2.92 -19.92
N SER A 103 -4.60 3.41 -20.91
CA SER A 103 -4.71 2.96 -22.31
C SER A 103 -4.41 1.46 -22.43
N ASP A 104 -4.92 0.82 -23.49
CA ASP A 104 -4.69 -0.61 -23.73
C ASP A 104 -3.20 -0.95 -23.85
N ASN A 105 -2.43 -0.06 -24.45
CA ASN A 105 -0.98 -0.25 -24.60
C ASN A 105 -0.26 -0.24 -23.25
N PHE A 106 -0.55 0.75 -22.40
CA PHE A 106 0.11 0.86 -21.10
C PHE A 106 -0.36 -0.24 -20.15
N TYR A 107 -1.65 -0.53 -20.16
CA TYR A 107 -2.21 -1.64 -19.37
C TYR A 107 -1.58 -2.99 -19.73
N GLY A 108 -1.41 -3.32 -21.03
CA GLY A 108 -0.76 -4.56 -21.44
C GLY A 108 0.68 -4.69 -20.95
N ARG A 109 1.42 -3.57 -20.91
CA ARG A 109 2.78 -3.54 -20.34
C ARG A 109 2.77 -3.73 -18.83
N LEU A 110 1.85 -3.06 -18.13
CA LEU A 110 1.67 -3.22 -16.69
C LEU A 110 1.30 -4.66 -16.33
N GLU A 111 0.38 -5.28 -17.08
CA GLU A 111 -0.01 -6.67 -16.86
C GLU A 111 1.18 -7.63 -17.05
N ALA A 112 1.97 -7.44 -18.10
CA ALA A 112 3.17 -8.24 -18.33
C ALA A 112 4.19 -8.07 -17.18
N TYR A 113 4.39 -6.83 -16.71
CA TYR A 113 5.27 -6.52 -15.61
C TYR A 113 4.80 -7.15 -14.30
N CYS A 114 3.53 -6.96 -13.93
CA CYS A 114 2.95 -7.53 -12.71
C CYS A 114 3.06 -9.07 -12.71
N ARG A 115 2.80 -9.70 -13.85
CA ARG A 115 2.94 -11.17 -13.98
C ARG A 115 4.39 -11.64 -13.81
N ALA A 116 5.35 -10.88 -14.33
CA ALA A 116 6.76 -11.26 -14.30
C ALA A 116 7.44 -10.93 -12.95
N ARG A 117 7.02 -9.85 -12.28
CA ARG A 117 7.75 -9.26 -11.17
C ARG A 117 6.98 -9.18 -9.84
N LEU A 118 5.68 -8.95 -9.87
CA LEU A 118 4.89 -8.72 -8.64
C LEU A 118 4.14 -9.96 -8.14
N GLY A 119 4.29 -11.11 -8.80
CA GLY A 119 3.85 -12.42 -8.28
C GLY A 119 2.36 -12.57 -7.96
N GLY A 120 1.47 -11.64 -8.39
CA GLY A 120 0.03 -11.77 -8.13
C GLY A 120 -0.73 -10.48 -7.88
N CYS A 121 -0.25 -9.33 -8.31
CA CYS A 121 -1.03 -8.09 -8.27
C CYS A 121 -2.33 -8.24 -9.08
N LEU A 122 -3.48 -8.02 -8.45
CA LEU A 122 -4.77 -7.99 -9.11
C LEU A 122 -4.94 -6.68 -9.87
N LEU A 123 -5.07 -6.74 -11.18
CA LEU A 123 -5.36 -5.56 -11.99
C LEU A 123 -6.87 -5.43 -12.22
N THR A 124 -7.43 -4.28 -11.83
CA THR A 124 -8.84 -3.94 -12.04
C THR A 124 -8.92 -2.77 -13.02
N ARG A 125 -9.44 -3.00 -14.22
CA ARG A 125 -9.69 -1.90 -15.16
C ARG A 125 -10.89 -1.09 -14.73
N ARG A 126 -10.73 0.23 -14.76
CA ARG A 126 -11.83 1.20 -14.70
C ARG A 126 -11.65 2.24 -15.79
N GLY A 127 -12.77 2.78 -16.30
CA GLY A 127 -12.77 3.96 -17.16
C GLY A 127 -12.54 5.23 -16.32
N GLU A 128 -12.58 6.38 -16.97
CA GLU A 128 -12.69 7.65 -16.27
C GLU A 128 -13.95 7.64 -15.40
N GLU A 129 -13.76 7.82 -14.11
CA GLU A 129 -14.86 7.85 -13.16
C GLU A 129 -15.42 9.28 -13.08
N GLY A 130 -16.67 9.40 -12.62
CA GLY A 130 -17.31 10.69 -12.43
C GLY A 130 -16.63 11.56 -11.37
N ASP A 131 -17.21 12.71 -11.13
CA ASP A 131 -16.78 13.63 -10.07
C ASP A 131 -17.16 13.05 -8.70
N TYR A 132 -16.14 12.81 -7.87
CA TYR A 132 -16.29 12.35 -6.50
C TYR A 132 -15.62 13.35 -5.54
N PRO A 133 -16.09 13.43 -4.29
CA PRO A 133 -15.47 14.31 -3.30
C PRO A 133 -14.04 13.88 -3.01
N VAL A 134 -13.13 14.85 -3.04
CA VAL A 134 -11.73 14.65 -2.68
C VAL A 134 -11.65 14.42 -1.17
N PRO A 135 -10.92 13.40 -0.70
CA PRO A 135 -10.67 13.21 0.73
C PRO A 135 -9.98 14.45 1.32
N HIS A 136 -10.36 14.84 2.53
CA HIS A 136 -9.86 16.06 3.18
C HIS A 136 -8.32 16.13 3.22
N VAL A 137 -7.66 15.00 3.48
CA VAL A 137 -6.19 14.90 3.52
C VAL A 137 -5.51 15.23 2.18
N ALA A 138 -6.23 15.12 1.06
CA ALA A 138 -5.72 15.39 -0.28
C ALA A 138 -6.16 16.75 -0.85
N GLU A 139 -7.03 17.51 -0.17
CA GLU A 139 -7.54 18.80 -0.64
C GLU A 139 -6.43 19.85 -0.82
N ALA A 140 -5.40 19.80 0.03
CA ALA A 140 -4.28 20.74 0.01
C ALA A 140 -3.23 20.43 -1.09
N LEU A 141 -3.36 19.32 -1.83
CA LEU A 141 -2.45 18.98 -2.91
C LEU A 141 -2.61 19.95 -4.08
N GLY A 142 -1.48 20.44 -4.60
CA GLY A 142 -1.47 21.42 -5.68
C GLY A 142 -1.91 20.87 -7.03
N ASP A 143 -1.77 19.57 -7.27
CA ASP A 143 -2.08 18.92 -8.55
C ASP A 143 -3.54 18.45 -8.59
N GLU A 144 -4.27 18.88 -9.64
CA GLU A 144 -5.69 18.56 -9.79
C GLU A 144 -5.92 17.10 -10.18
N ASN A 145 -5.05 16.53 -11.03
CA ASN A 145 -5.19 15.14 -11.45
C ASN A 145 -4.94 14.20 -10.26
N ILE A 146 -3.93 14.47 -9.46
CA ILE A 146 -3.67 13.69 -8.23
C ILE A 146 -4.87 13.76 -7.27
N ARG A 147 -5.47 14.95 -7.05
CA ARG A 147 -6.69 15.06 -6.23
C ARG A 147 -7.84 14.22 -6.79
N ARG A 148 -8.00 14.20 -8.11
CA ARG A 148 -9.00 13.38 -8.81
C ARG A 148 -8.74 11.89 -8.62
N VAL A 149 -7.48 11.45 -8.75
CA VAL A 149 -7.08 10.04 -8.52
C VAL A 149 -7.35 9.63 -7.06
N PHE A 150 -7.11 10.51 -6.08
CA PHE A 150 -7.50 10.26 -4.69
C PHE A 150 -9.02 10.10 -4.52
N ALA A 151 -9.82 10.96 -5.17
CA ALA A 151 -11.26 10.86 -5.12
C ALA A 151 -11.77 9.54 -5.71
N TRP A 152 -11.18 9.09 -6.81
CA TRP A 152 -11.51 7.80 -7.43
C TRP A 152 -11.11 6.60 -6.57
N LEU A 153 -9.92 6.66 -5.93
CA LEU A 153 -9.49 5.65 -4.99
C LEU A 153 -10.45 5.56 -3.79
N ALA A 154 -10.84 6.69 -3.22
CA ALA A 154 -11.81 6.74 -2.12
C ALA A 154 -13.19 6.20 -2.53
N ALA A 155 -13.65 6.54 -3.73
CA ALA A 155 -14.90 6.01 -4.28
C ALA A 155 -14.84 4.49 -4.48
N TYR A 156 -13.71 3.97 -5.00
CA TYR A 156 -13.47 2.54 -5.11
C TYR A 156 -13.53 1.83 -3.76
N LEU A 157 -12.83 2.36 -2.77
CA LEU A 157 -12.85 1.80 -1.41
C LEU A 157 -14.24 1.81 -0.79
N LYS A 158 -14.99 2.91 -0.95
CA LYS A 158 -16.38 3.01 -0.49
C LYS A 158 -17.29 1.98 -1.16
N GLU A 159 -17.09 1.72 -2.45
CA GLU A 159 -17.83 0.68 -3.17
C GLU A 159 -17.50 -0.73 -2.65
N MET A 160 -16.23 -1.02 -2.37
CA MET A 160 -15.78 -2.33 -1.89
C MET A 160 -16.14 -2.57 -0.41
N MET A 161 -15.93 -1.57 0.43
CA MET A 161 -16.12 -1.69 1.89
C MET A 161 -17.54 -1.33 2.35
N LYS A 162 -18.33 -0.65 1.52
CA LYS A 162 -19.73 -0.22 1.70
C LYS A 162 -20.03 0.61 2.96
N ALA A 163 -19.71 0.15 4.15
CA ALA A 163 -20.05 0.84 5.40
C ALA A 163 -18.84 1.53 6.05
N ASP A 164 -17.67 0.94 5.91
CA ASP A 164 -16.43 1.41 6.57
C ASP A 164 -15.57 2.11 5.52
N ALA A 165 -15.79 3.42 5.35
CA ALA A 165 -14.90 4.22 4.52
C ALA A 165 -13.50 4.17 5.14
N ALA A 166 -12.49 3.79 4.34
CA ALA A 166 -11.10 3.89 4.79
C ALA A 166 -10.80 5.37 5.10
N GLU A 167 -10.37 5.64 6.34
CA GLU A 167 -9.91 6.95 6.72
C GLU A 167 -8.44 7.10 6.35
N PHE A 168 -8.15 8.07 5.50
CA PHE A 168 -6.78 8.45 5.19
C PHE A 168 -6.30 9.47 6.21
N HIS A 169 -5.14 9.21 6.80
CA HIS A 169 -4.57 10.08 7.84
C HIS A 169 -3.37 10.86 7.34
N THR A 170 -2.61 10.31 6.39
CA THR A 170 -1.36 10.90 5.93
C THR A 170 -1.23 10.75 4.42
N VAL A 171 -0.81 11.85 3.76
CA VAL A 171 -0.56 11.87 2.32
C VAL A 171 0.86 12.38 2.09
N MET A 172 1.69 11.55 1.48
CA MET A 172 3.11 11.85 1.24
C MET A 172 3.45 11.72 -0.25
N PRO A 173 4.25 12.62 -0.81
CA PRO A 173 4.79 12.43 -2.14
C PRO A 173 5.79 11.26 -2.16
N ILE A 174 5.77 10.51 -3.26
CA ILE A 174 6.84 9.57 -3.57
C ILE A 174 7.98 10.39 -4.15
N ARG A 175 9.00 10.65 -3.34
CA ARG A 175 10.19 11.38 -3.75
C ARG A 175 11.33 10.40 -3.95
N GLU A 176 11.83 10.32 -5.16
CA GLU A 176 13.00 9.51 -5.50
C GLU A 176 14.27 10.08 -4.85
N GLU A 177 14.35 11.41 -4.74
CA GLU A 177 15.52 12.12 -4.22
C GLU A 177 15.81 11.86 -2.74
N ASP A 178 14.81 11.51 -1.95
CA ASP A 178 14.94 11.34 -0.49
C ASP A 178 15.42 9.94 -0.08
N CYS A 179 15.35 8.95 -0.97
CA CYS A 179 15.65 7.55 -0.67
C CYS A 179 16.46 6.91 -1.80
N LEU A 180 17.35 6.00 -1.42
CA LEU A 180 18.00 5.13 -2.38
C LEU A 180 16.98 4.14 -2.94
N LEU A 181 16.74 4.20 -4.25
CA LEU A 181 15.88 3.24 -4.93
C LEU A 181 16.66 1.93 -5.13
N LEU A 182 16.30 0.95 -4.33
CA LEU A 182 16.79 -0.41 -4.47
C LEU A 182 15.81 -1.20 -5.34
N GLY A 183 16.18 -1.47 -6.60
CA GLY A 183 15.37 -2.32 -7.46
C GLY A 183 15.20 -3.73 -6.87
N GLU A 184 14.16 -4.45 -7.31
CA GLU A 184 13.81 -5.79 -6.80
C GLU A 184 15.00 -6.76 -6.85
N ASP A 185 15.77 -6.73 -7.94
CA ASP A 185 16.95 -7.58 -8.08
C ASP A 185 18.02 -7.26 -7.02
N CYS A 186 18.18 -5.99 -6.64
CA CYS A 186 19.09 -5.57 -5.59
C CYS A 186 18.60 -6.05 -4.21
N LEU A 187 17.33 -5.81 -3.89
CA LEU A 187 16.71 -6.26 -2.63
C LEU A 187 16.79 -7.77 -2.47
N ARG A 188 16.58 -8.52 -3.55
CA ARG A 188 16.66 -9.97 -3.59
C ARG A 188 18.10 -10.47 -3.44
N ASN A 189 19.05 -9.91 -4.22
CA ASN A 189 20.43 -10.35 -4.21
C ASN A 189 21.15 -10.04 -2.89
N LEU A 190 20.75 -8.96 -2.21
CA LEU A 190 21.23 -8.61 -0.87
C LEU A 190 20.44 -9.31 0.25
N GLU A 191 19.42 -10.10 -0.11
CA GLU A 191 18.56 -10.79 0.86
C GLU A 191 18.05 -9.87 1.97
N ILE A 192 17.61 -8.66 1.61
CA ILE A 192 17.17 -7.65 2.57
C ILE A 192 15.91 -8.12 3.30
N THR A 193 14.87 -8.54 2.57
CA THR A 193 13.56 -8.92 3.12
C THR A 193 13.12 -10.33 2.79
N ARG A 194 13.74 -10.94 1.76
CA ARG A 194 13.47 -12.33 1.31
C ARG A 194 14.79 -13.00 0.95
N ASN A 195 14.97 -14.25 1.39
CA ASN A 195 16.14 -15.04 1.03
C ASN A 195 16.01 -15.62 -0.40
N MET A 196 17.14 -15.97 -1.01
CA MET A 196 17.18 -16.53 -2.36
C MET A 196 16.83 -18.02 -2.40
N ARG A 197 16.83 -18.71 -1.26
CA ARG A 197 16.65 -20.15 -1.19
C ARG A 197 15.20 -20.58 -1.38
N ASP A 198 14.28 -19.94 -0.65
CA ASP A 198 12.86 -20.30 -0.61
C ASP A 198 11.91 -19.09 -0.65
N GLY A 199 12.48 -17.88 -0.80
CA GLY A 199 11.74 -16.63 -0.77
C GLY A 199 11.20 -16.26 0.61
N GLY A 200 11.59 -17.02 1.65
CA GLY A 200 11.20 -16.80 3.03
C GLY A 200 11.99 -15.68 3.70
N ARG A 201 11.65 -15.41 4.96
CA ARG A 201 12.30 -14.36 5.77
C ARG A 201 13.59 -14.83 6.44
N ARG A 202 13.77 -16.14 6.62
CA ARG A 202 14.88 -16.71 7.39
C ARG A 202 16.24 -16.40 6.78
N GLY A 203 17.14 -15.84 7.57
CA GLY A 203 18.49 -15.47 7.16
C GLY A 203 18.59 -14.10 6.48
N THR A 204 17.51 -13.33 6.40
CA THR A 204 17.51 -11.98 5.80
C THR A 204 17.99 -10.92 6.78
N LEU A 205 18.42 -9.76 6.24
CA LEU A 205 18.77 -8.60 7.07
C LEU A 205 17.59 -8.17 7.95
N LEU A 206 16.39 -8.18 7.41
CA LEU A 206 15.16 -7.85 8.16
C LEU A 206 14.94 -8.82 9.34
N GLU A 207 15.20 -10.12 9.19
CA GLU A 207 15.03 -11.05 10.31
C GLU A 207 15.96 -10.72 11.46
N ILE A 208 17.23 -10.38 11.14
CA ILE A 208 18.25 -10.09 12.15
C ILE A 208 17.95 -8.79 12.90
N LEU A 209 17.41 -7.78 12.22
CA LEU A 209 17.15 -6.44 12.78
C LEU A 209 15.78 -6.29 13.41
N ASP A 210 14.81 -7.18 13.12
CA ASP A 210 13.43 -7.02 13.59
C ASP A 210 13.27 -7.52 15.03
N HIS A 211 13.47 -6.62 15.96
CA HIS A 211 13.13 -6.75 17.38
C HIS A 211 11.88 -5.94 17.75
N THR A 212 11.05 -5.59 16.78
CA THR A 212 9.87 -4.76 17.01
C THR A 212 8.77 -5.52 17.75
N HIS A 213 8.07 -4.84 18.67
CA HIS A 213 6.97 -5.40 19.45
C HIS A 213 5.60 -5.19 18.78
N THR A 214 5.49 -4.25 17.84
CA THR A 214 4.23 -3.93 17.17
C THR A 214 4.29 -4.21 15.67
N ALA A 215 3.13 -4.53 15.07
CA ALA A 215 3.02 -4.68 13.62
C ALA A 215 3.36 -3.38 12.86
N MET A 216 3.04 -2.21 13.44
CA MET A 216 3.38 -0.91 12.87
C MET A 216 4.88 -0.66 12.87
N GLY A 217 5.57 -0.95 13.98
CA GLY A 217 7.03 -0.85 14.07
C GLY A 217 7.74 -1.76 13.08
N ALA A 218 7.28 -3.01 12.94
CA ALA A 218 7.84 -3.96 11.99
C ALA A 218 7.68 -3.50 10.53
N ARG A 219 6.52 -2.95 10.17
CA ARG A 219 6.28 -2.36 8.84
C ARG A 219 7.16 -1.14 8.58
N LEU A 220 7.34 -0.28 9.59
CA LEU A 220 8.22 0.88 9.50
C LEU A 220 9.68 0.46 9.30
N LEU A 221 10.18 -0.49 10.09
CA LEU A 221 11.54 -1.03 9.95
C LEU A 221 11.77 -1.62 8.57
N ARG A 222 10.84 -2.45 8.09
CA ARG A 222 10.88 -3.01 6.75
C ARG A 222 10.98 -1.92 5.68
N ARG A 223 10.13 -0.90 5.74
CA ARG A 223 10.16 0.24 4.82
C ARG A 223 11.50 0.98 4.86
N TRP A 224 12.12 1.14 6.02
CA TRP A 224 13.43 1.78 6.14
C TRP A 224 14.54 0.97 5.48
N LEU A 225 14.46 -0.35 5.52
CA LEU A 225 15.43 -1.24 4.87
C LEU A 225 15.23 -1.30 3.35
N GLU A 226 13.99 -1.30 2.89
CA GLU A 226 13.66 -1.31 1.46
C GLU A 226 13.92 0.06 0.79
N ARG A 227 13.86 1.16 1.57
CA ARG A 227 14.02 2.54 1.11
C ARG A 227 14.92 3.33 2.06
N PRO A 228 16.23 3.07 2.07
CA PRO A 228 17.16 3.80 2.94
C PRO A 228 17.24 5.27 2.51
N LEU A 229 17.32 6.17 3.49
CA LEU A 229 17.45 7.59 3.24
C LEU A 229 18.80 7.92 2.58
N THR A 230 18.78 8.91 1.69
CA THR A 230 19.98 9.51 1.08
C THR A 230 20.34 10.86 1.70
N ASP A 231 19.37 11.56 2.29
CA ASP A 231 19.59 12.85 2.97
C ASP A 231 20.26 12.64 4.33
N VAL A 232 21.47 13.18 4.47
CA VAL A 232 22.31 13.05 5.67
C VAL A 232 21.63 13.68 6.90
N ASN A 233 20.94 14.81 6.76
CA ASN A 233 20.29 15.47 7.89
C ASN A 233 19.15 14.61 8.44
N ARG A 234 18.38 13.99 7.56
CA ARG A 234 17.30 13.06 7.95
C ARG A 234 17.85 11.78 8.58
N ILE A 235 19.01 11.31 8.13
CA ILE A 235 19.69 10.15 8.76
C ILE A 235 20.12 10.54 10.18
N ILE A 236 20.76 11.71 10.35
CA ILE A 236 21.18 12.21 11.65
C ILE A 236 19.97 12.37 12.59
N GLN A 237 18.88 12.96 12.15
CA GLN A 237 17.65 13.09 12.95
C GLN A 237 17.13 11.74 13.48
N ARG A 238 17.20 10.68 12.68
CA ARG A 238 16.84 9.32 13.15
C ARG A 238 17.83 8.78 14.17
N GLN A 239 19.13 9.05 13.97
CA GLN A 239 20.19 8.62 14.88
C GLN A 239 20.05 9.35 16.23
N ASP A 240 19.80 10.66 16.20
CA ASP A 240 19.59 11.49 17.40
C ASP A 240 18.41 10.96 18.23
N GLY A 241 17.29 10.62 17.57
CA GLY A 241 16.13 10.02 18.25
C GLY A 241 16.44 8.65 18.87
N ILE A 242 17.26 7.83 18.23
CA ILE A 242 17.70 6.54 18.78
C ILE A 242 18.65 6.77 19.96
N GLU A 243 19.58 7.71 19.87
CA GLU A 243 20.52 8.06 20.92
C GLU A 243 19.79 8.57 22.16
N GLU A 244 18.79 9.46 21.97
CA GLU A 244 17.96 9.97 23.06
C GLU A 244 17.20 8.83 23.77
N LEU A 245 16.52 7.95 23.04
CA LEU A 245 15.79 6.83 23.61
C LEU A 245 16.72 5.83 24.33
N THR A 246 17.88 5.53 23.77
CA THR A 246 18.84 4.61 24.40
C THR A 246 19.51 5.23 25.62
N GLY A 247 19.58 6.56 25.71
CA GLY A 247 20.04 7.30 26.89
C GLY A 247 19.03 7.29 28.06
N HIS A 248 17.73 7.06 27.76
CA HIS A 248 16.63 7.08 28.74
C HIS A 248 16.05 5.67 28.94
N THR A 249 16.86 4.77 29.49
CA THR A 249 16.52 3.34 29.61
C THR A 249 15.27 3.05 30.43
N THR A 250 14.96 3.88 31.43
CA THR A 250 13.76 3.72 32.26
C THR A 250 12.49 4.01 31.46
N GLU A 251 12.50 5.11 30.72
CA GLU A 251 11.39 5.52 29.85
C GLU A 251 11.21 4.54 28.68
N LEU A 252 12.31 4.03 28.13
CA LEU A 252 12.27 3.00 27.10
C LEU A 252 11.59 1.73 27.61
N SER A 253 11.95 1.24 28.81
CA SER A 253 11.31 0.06 29.42
C SER A 253 9.82 0.28 29.68
N GLN A 254 9.42 1.49 30.09
CA GLN A 254 7.99 1.81 30.28
C GLN A 254 7.23 1.82 28.97
N LEU A 255 7.84 2.32 27.89
CA LEU A 255 7.26 2.27 26.54
C LEU A 255 7.11 0.82 26.06
N GLU A 256 8.10 -0.04 26.28
CA GLU A 256 8.05 -1.45 25.92
C GLU A 256 6.95 -2.22 26.67
N GLU A 257 6.71 -1.88 27.94
CA GLU A 257 5.61 -2.48 28.73
C GLU A 257 4.21 -2.02 28.29
N MET A 258 4.10 -0.85 27.64
CA MET A 258 2.81 -0.32 27.15
C MET A 258 2.47 -0.79 25.73
N LEU A 259 3.43 -1.30 24.96
CA LEU A 259 3.29 -1.77 23.58
C LEU A 259 3.02 -3.27 23.52
#